data_3b82de2c356293b6dcdc730ab36e75da
#
_entry.id   3b82de2c356293b6dcdc730ab36e75da
#
_cell.length_a   1.000
_cell.length_b   1.000
_cell.length_c   1.000
_cell.angle_alpha   90.00
_cell.angle_beta   90.00
_cell.angle_gamma   90.00
#
_symmetry.space_group_name_H-M   'P 1'
#
loop_
_entity.id
_entity.type
_entity.pdbx_description
1 polymer ?
#
loop_
_entity_poly.entity_id
_entity_poly.type
_entity_poly.pdbx_seq_one_letter_code
_entity_poly.pdbx_strand_id
1 'polypeptide(L)'
;MRCASYLLLVSALFLSACTSMVPRKDLPSPLTDKSFGDPVKVVTVPLPVIASSPNEGITSGALTAFLLHNDKDEVSTLLAPQINYNQNFGVTTSIYGAFYPLPSRSWELNLAQATRKNFDYEFKIRDKTFKEGKLELNVFLSAIADGSSRFFGFQARTPRQQETNYTDQDIGFNLSVGYDIGRHYQVIFGERYRDVGIHMGAVRGIPFIRDRFSEAQVPGINGFTAHAQRLSFVYSTLNAKDAPTFGGYARATVENSAKVLGSSADYRHYEIEMKGFIPFDDARYVTAFRGVYNQTLGNSVPFLEQSILGGENTLRGYGRNRFIDNCYVLLNLEERIRLFRWEVFNVTADWEVAPFIDLGSVMRSFGSAASRDLEFNPGLGVRALVRPNIIGRVDVGFGKDGPAVFVGLGYPF
;
A
#
# COMPACT_ATOMS: atom_id res chain seq x y z
N MET A 1 -5.18 -24.72 -34.50
CA MET A 1 -4.84 -23.48 -35.22
C MET A 1 -5.38 -22.20 -34.64
N ARG A 2 -6.41 -22.18 -33.78
CA ARG A 2 -6.97 -20.92 -33.18
C ARG A 2 -6.18 -20.36 -31.99
N CYS A 3 -5.42 -21.19 -31.22
CA CYS A 3 -4.60 -20.71 -30.12
C CYS A 3 -3.33 -19.93 -30.54
N ALA A 4 -2.76 -20.25 -31.71
CA ALA A 4 -1.56 -19.57 -32.21
C ALA A 4 -1.87 -18.12 -32.67
N SER A 5 -3.10 -17.86 -33.12
CA SER A 5 -3.52 -16.51 -33.56
C SER A 5 -3.71 -15.54 -32.39
N TYR A 6 -4.10 -16.02 -31.20
CA TYR A 6 -4.24 -15.19 -30.01
C TYR A 6 -2.88 -14.86 -29.37
N LEU A 7 -1.90 -15.79 -29.44
CA LEU A 7 -0.54 -15.49 -28.99
C LEU A 7 0.14 -14.42 -29.85
N LEU A 8 -0.12 -14.43 -31.16
CA LEU A 8 0.41 -13.42 -32.08
C LEU A 8 -0.26 -12.04 -31.91
N LEU A 9 -1.54 -11.97 -31.53
CA LEU A 9 -2.22 -10.72 -31.22
C LEU A 9 -1.75 -10.12 -29.88
N VAL A 10 -1.49 -10.95 -28.88
CA VAL A 10 -0.94 -10.50 -27.60
C VAL A 10 0.51 -10.04 -27.77
N SER A 11 1.32 -10.74 -28.58
CA SER A 11 2.70 -10.30 -28.86
C SER A 11 2.77 -9.02 -29.71
N ALA A 12 1.78 -8.73 -30.55
CA ALA A 12 1.73 -7.49 -31.33
C ALA A 12 1.38 -6.24 -30.49
N LEU A 13 0.66 -6.41 -29.37
CA LEU A 13 0.38 -5.32 -28.42
C LEU A 13 1.61 -4.90 -27.61
N PHE A 14 2.63 -5.75 -27.49
CA PHE A 14 3.87 -5.44 -26.77
C PHE A 14 4.93 -4.72 -27.64
N LEU A 15 4.69 -4.51 -28.92
CA LEU A 15 5.71 -3.99 -29.85
C LEU A 15 5.61 -2.47 -30.10
N SER A 16 4.71 -1.75 -29.44
CA SER A 16 4.53 -0.31 -29.71
C SER A 16 4.75 0.58 -28.49
N ALA A 17 5.90 0.41 -27.79
CA ALA A 17 6.35 1.48 -26.92
C ALA A 17 6.85 2.63 -27.79
N CYS A 18 6.12 3.74 -27.77
CA CYS A 18 6.49 4.95 -28.51
C CYS A 18 7.20 5.91 -27.56
N THR A 19 8.43 6.30 -27.92
CA THR A 19 9.08 7.45 -27.29
C THR A 19 8.83 8.68 -28.16
N SER A 20 8.30 9.74 -27.57
CA SER A 20 8.08 11.01 -28.26
C SER A 20 8.62 12.18 -27.44
N MET A 21 9.08 13.21 -28.12
CA MET A 21 9.46 14.48 -27.48
C MET A 21 8.24 15.38 -27.48
N VAL A 22 7.86 15.87 -26.30
CA VAL A 22 6.69 16.76 -26.12
C VAL A 22 7.20 18.11 -25.63
N PRO A 23 6.96 19.21 -26.36
CA PRO A 23 7.29 20.54 -25.88
C PRO A 23 6.58 20.85 -24.56
N ARG A 24 7.28 21.49 -23.64
CA ARG A 24 6.77 21.82 -22.30
C ARG A 24 5.45 22.58 -22.31
N LYS A 25 5.26 23.48 -23.28
CA LYS A 25 4.02 24.25 -23.46
C LYS A 25 2.77 23.40 -23.72
N ASP A 26 2.97 22.15 -24.21
CA ASP A 26 1.89 21.21 -24.53
C ASP A 26 1.56 20.27 -23.37
N LEU A 27 2.22 20.42 -22.22
CA LEU A 27 1.94 19.65 -21.01
C LEU A 27 0.74 20.22 -20.26
N PRO A 28 -0.06 19.37 -19.58
CA PRO A 28 -1.30 19.79 -18.90
C PRO A 28 -1.10 20.82 -17.78
N SER A 29 0.08 20.89 -17.18
CA SER A 29 0.41 21.80 -16.08
C SER A 29 1.75 22.46 -16.32
N PRO A 30 1.92 23.73 -15.96
CA PRO A 30 3.21 24.40 -16.04
C PRO A 30 4.18 23.75 -15.04
N LEU A 31 5.27 23.21 -15.56
CA LEU A 31 6.34 22.61 -14.75
C LEU A 31 7.34 23.70 -14.38
N THR A 32 8.00 23.53 -13.23
CA THR A 32 9.06 24.46 -12.82
C THR A 32 10.31 24.23 -13.68
N ASP A 33 11.05 25.28 -13.98
CA ASP A 33 12.29 25.21 -14.79
C ASP A 33 13.39 24.35 -14.16
N LYS A 34 13.23 24.05 -12.87
CA LYS A 34 14.16 23.19 -12.11
C LYS A 34 13.89 21.70 -12.29
N SER A 35 12.67 21.30 -12.71
CA SER A 35 12.23 19.92 -12.77
C SER A 35 12.39 19.28 -14.13
N PHE A 36 12.24 20.08 -15.20
CA PHE A 36 12.24 19.59 -16.57
C PHE A 36 13.05 20.46 -17.53
N GLY A 37 13.75 19.80 -18.45
CA GLY A 37 14.22 20.41 -19.68
C GLY A 37 13.07 20.53 -20.70
N ASP A 38 13.28 21.30 -21.75
CA ASP A 38 12.35 21.48 -22.87
C ASP A 38 13.07 21.16 -24.18
N PRO A 39 12.69 20.15 -24.96
CA PRO A 39 11.48 19.34 -24.87
C PRO A 39 11.58 18.20 -23.84
N VAL A 40 10.43 17.74 -23.33
CA VAL A 40 10.30 16.62 -22.40
C VAL A 40 10.16 15.31 -23.17
N LYS A 41 10.90 14.29 -22.77
CA LYS A 41 10.78 12.93 -23.31
C LYS A 41 9.59 12.23 -22.64
N VAL A 42 8.68 11.67 -23.42
CA VAL A 42 7.56 10.85 -22.96
C VAL A 42 7.75 9.43 -23.42
N VAL A 43 7.74 8.49 -22.49
CA VAL A 43 7.78 7.05 -22.78
C VAL A 43 6.42 6.45 -22.45
N THR A 44 5.84 5.73 -23.41
CA THR A 44 4.54 5.07 -23.26
C THR A 44 4.74 3.56 -23.13
N VAL A 45 4.24 2.99 -22.04
CA VAL A 45 4.41 1.56 -21.72
C VAL A 45 3.02 0.94 -21.55
N PRO A 46 2.51 0.23 -22.56
CA PRO A 46 1.28 -0.56 -22.41
C PRO A 46 1.58 -1.85 -21.64
N LEU A 47 0.79 -2.15 -20.61
CA LEU A 47 0.94 -3.32 -19.75
C LEU A 47 -0.39 -4.06 -19.59
N PRO A 48 -0.42 -5.39 -19.70
CA PRO A 48 -1.56 -6.18 -19.25
C PRO A 48 -1.65 -6.14 -17.72
N VAL A 49 -2.86 -6.15 -17.20
CA VAL A 49 -3.12 -6.27 -15.77
C VAL A 49 -3.73 -7.64 -15.52
N ILE A 50 -3.06 -8.44 -14.71
CA ILE A 50 -3.59 -9.70 -14.17
C ILE A 50 -3.21 -9.72 -12.70
N ALA A 51 -4.20 -9.60 -11.83
CA ALA A 51 -4.02 -9.64 -10.39
C ALA A 51 -5.00 -10.64 -9.78
N SER A 52 -4.62 -11.22 -8.67
CA SER A 52 -5.50 -12.12 -7.92
C SER A 52 -5.25 -11.89 -6.44
N SER A 53 -6.30 -11.60 -5.69
CA SER A 53 -6.22 -11.53 -4.24
C SER A 53 -7.25 -12.48 -3.61
N PRO A 54 -6.98 -13.01 -2.40
CA PRO A 54 -7.95 -13.87 -1.71
C PRO A 54 -9.30 -13.19 -1.46
N ASN A 55 -9.32 -11.87 -1.35
CA ASN A 55 -10.54 -11.11 -1.08
C ASN A 55 -11.34 -10.82 -2.36
N GLU A 56 -10.67 -10.35 -3.41
CA GLU A 56 -11.32 -9.84 -4.62
C GLU A 56 -11.50 -10.89 -5.70
N GLY A 57 -10.69 -11.96 -5.67
CA GLY A 57 -10.58 -12.92 -6.76
C GLY A 57 -9.70 -12.38 -7.89
N ILE A 58 -9.97 -12.80 -9.13
CA ILE A 58 -9.17 -12.45 -10.29
C ILE A 58 -9.65 -11.14 -10.89
N THR A 59 -8.71 -10.23 -11.13
CA THR A 59 -8.89 -8.99 -11.89
C THR A 59 -8.02 -9.06 -13.14
N SER A 60 -8.57 -8.74 -14.29
CA SER A 60 -7.85 -8.69 -15.56
C SER A 60 -8.16 -7.40 -16.31
N GLY A 61 -7.18 -6.89 -17.04
CA GLY A 61 -7.36 -5.63 -17.77
C GLY A 61 -6.10 -5.17 -18.46
N ALA A 62 -6.01 -3.86 -18.67
CA ALA A 62 -4.86 -3.21 -19.27
C ALA A 62 -4.66 -1.83 -18.64
N LEU A 63 -3.41 -1.42 -18.53
CA LEU A 63 -3.00 -0.06 -18.20
C LEU A 63 -2.01 0.45 -19.24
N THR A 64 -1.92 1.76 -19.38
CA THR A 64 -0.86 2.41 -20.15
C THR A 64 -0.16 3.40 -19.24
N ALA A 65 1.13 3.18 -18.97
CA ALA A 65 1.93 4.13 -18.23
C ALA A 65 2.58 5.15 -19.19
N PHE A 66 2.36 6.43 -18.93
CA PHE A 66 3.05 7.54 -19.58
C PHE A 66 4.08 8.08 -18.59
N LEU A 67 5.36 7.89 -18.92
CA LEU A 67 6.50 8.30 -18.10
C LEU A 67 7.09 9.57 -18.73
N LEU A 68 6.93 10.71 -18.07
CA LEU A 68 7.50 11.98 -18.51
C LEU A 68 8.86 12.16 -17.80
N HIS A 69 9.91 12.31 -18.60
CA HIS A 69 11.28 12.43 -18.10
C HIS A 69 11.72 13.89 -18.06
N ASN A 70 12.51 14.24 -17.05
CA ASN A 70 13.20 15.52 -16.96
C ASN A 70 14.46 15.54 -17.83
N ASP A 71 15.21 16.64 -17.80
CA ASP A 71 16.48 16.84 -18.52
C ASP A 71 17.60 15.88 -18.07
N LYS A 72 17.46 15.25 -16.90
CA LYS A 72 18.37 14.24 -16.36
C LYS A 72 17.94 12.79 -16.69
N ASP A 73 16.94 12.63 -17.56
CA ASP A 73 16.32 11.33 -17.90
C ASP A 73 15.68 10.62 -16.68
N GLU A 74 15.29 11.37 -15.65
CA GLU A 74 14.54 10.86 -14.50
C GLU A 74 13.04 11.07 -14.72
N VAL A 75 12.23 10.10 -14.31
CA VAL A 75 10.77 10.24 -14.38
C VAL A 75 10.30 11.25 -13.33
N SER A 76 9.74 12.34 -13.80
CA SER A 76 9.21 13.41 -12.94
C SER A 76 7.69 13.43 -12.90
N THR A 77 7.03 12.79 -13.88
CA THR A 77 5.58 12.60 -13.89
C THR A 77 5.25 11.22 -14.44
N LEU A 78 4.40 10.52 -13.72
CA LEU A 78 3.78 9.26 -14.13
C LEU A 78 2.28 9.48 -14.27
N LEU A 79 1.70 9.10 -15.41
CA LEU A 79 0.25 8.98 -15.60
C LEU A 79 -0.07 7.56 -16.05
N ALA A 80 -1.03 6.92 -15.40
CA ALA A 80 -1.38 5.54 -15.69
C ALA A 80 -2.91 5.33 -15.73
N PRO A 81 -3.57 5.67 -16.87
CA PRO A 81 -4.94 5.25 -17.11
C PRO A 81 -5.04 3.73 -17.24
N GLN A 82 -6.10 3.17 -16.67
CA GLN A 82 -6.30 1.74 -16.60
C GLN A 82 -7.78 1.38 -16.75
N ILE A 83 -8.04 0.22 -17.35
CA ILE A 83 -9.35 -0.40 -17.40
C ILE A 83 -9.22 -1.86 -17.01
N ASN A 84 -10.03 -2.29 -16.04
CA ASN A 84 -10.02 -3.65 -15.52
C ASN A 84 -11.43 -4.24 -15.47
N TYR A 85 -11.48 -5.55 -15.45
CA TYR A 85 -12.70 -6.30 -15.17
C TYR A 85 -12.45 -7.27 -13.99
N ASN A 86 -13.41 -7.28 -13.07
CA ASN A 86 -13.50 -8.22 -11.97
C ASN A 86 -14.94 -8.74 -11.86
N GLN A 87 -15.12 -10.03 -11.62
CA GLN A 87 -16.47 -10.62 -11.57
C GLN A 87 -17.37 -10.03 -10.47
N ASN A 88 -16.79 -9.54 -9.36
CA ASN A 88 -17.52 -8.98 -8.23
C ASN A 88 -17.84 -7.48 -8.43
N PHE A 89 -16.91 -6.73 -9.05
CA PHE A 89 -16.98 -5.27 -9.17
C PHE A 89 -17.41 -4.79 -10.56
N GLY A 90 -17.37 -5.67 -11.56
CA GLY A 90 -17.63 -5.34 -12.96
C GLY A 90 -16.43 -4.65 -13.59
N VAL A 91 -16.67 -3.66 -14.45
CA VAL A 91 -15.63 -2.86 -15.10
C VAL A 91 -15.21 -1.73 -14.16
N THR A 92 -13.92 -1.60 -13.93
CA THR A 92 -13.29 -0.49 -13.21
C THR A 92 -12.47 0.33 -14.17
N THR A 93 -12.70 1.62 -14.22
CA THR A 93 -11.83 2.60 -14.89
C THR A 93 -11.06 3.35 -13.83
N SER A 94 -9.77 3.56 -14.04
CA SER A 94 -8.95 4.36 -13.13
C SER A 94 -7.92 5.19 -13.86
N ILE A 95 -7.46 6.24 -13.17
CA ILE A 95 -6.30 7.01 -13.53
C ILE A 95 -5.45 7.21 -12.28
N TYR A 96 -4.19 6.78 -12.35
CA TYR A 96 -3.19 7.11 -11.36
C TYR A 96 -2.26 8.17 -11.91
N GLY A 97 -1.94 9.18 -11.11
CA GLY A 97 -0.97 10.21 -11.43
C GLY A 97 -0.01 10.44 -10.28
N ALA A 98 1.29 10.50 -10.57
CA ALA A 98 2.32 10.89 -9.61
C ALA A 98 3.21 11.97 -10.23
N PHE A 99 3.42 13.04 -9.49
CA PHE A 99 4.17 14.21 -9.91
C PHE A 99 5.27 14.52 -8.90
N TYR A 100 6.52 14.56 -9.36
CA TYR A 100 7.73 14.75 -8.55
C TYR A 100 8.46 16.04 -8.95
N PRO A 101 7.95 17.24 -8.58
CA PRO A 101 8.57 18.50 -8.98
C PRO A 101 9.96 18.69 -8.39
N LEU A 102 10.23 18.05 -7.23
CA LEU A 102 11.52 18.02 -6.54
C LEU A 102 11.69 16.66 -5.86
N PRO A 103 12.92 16.22 -5.57
CA PRO A 103 13.16 14.99 -4.80
C PRO A 103 12.51 14.98 -3.41
N SER A 104 12.27 16.18 -2.84
CA SER A 104 11.66 16.38 -1.52
C SER A 104 10.16 16.72 -1.57
N ARG A 105 9.53 16.72 -2.77
CA ARG A 105 8.12 17.05 -2.96
C ARG A 105 7.49 16.09 -3.95
N SER A 106 6.38 15.47 -3.56
CA SER A 106 5.57 14.64 -4.44
C SER A 106 4.07 14.90 -4.24
N TRP A 107 3.32 14.74 -5.32
CA TRP A 107 1.87 14.75 -5.33
C TRP A 107 1.40 13.50 -6.05
N GLU A 108 0.42 12.82 -5.48
CA GLU A 108 -0.14 11.61 -6.06
C GLU A 108 -1.66 11.71 -6.07
N LEU A 109 -2.27 11.27 -7.14
CA LEU A 109 -3.71 11.19 -7.33
C LEU A 109 -4.06 9.79 -7.80
N ASN A 110 -5.01 9.14 -7.16
CA ASN A 110 -5.63 7.92 -7.63
C ASN A 110 -7.14 8.15 -7.74
N LEU A 111 -7.71 7.92 -8.92
CA LEU A 111 -9.16 7.98 -9.13
C LEU A 111 -9.57 6.69 -9.81
N ALA A 112 -10.29 5.83 -9.10
CA ALA A 112 -10.80 4.58 -9.61
C ALA A 112 -12.29 4.45 -9.32
N GLN A 113 -13.06 4.07 -10.35
CA GLN A 113 -14.51 3.86 -10.25
C GLN A 113 -14.89 2.55 -10.90
N ALA A 114 -15.49 1.66 -10.13
CA ALA A 114 -16.09 0.45 -10.62
C ALA A 114 -17.59 0.64 -10.95
N THR A 115 -18.12 -0.21 -11.81
CA THR A 115 -19.56 -0.22 -12.12
C THR A 115 -20.39 -0.76 -10.98
N ARG A 116 -19.79 -1.44 -10.00
CA ARG A 116 -20.44 -1.99 -8.82
C ARG A 116 -19.62 -1.69 -7.57
N LYS A 117 -20.26 -1.05 -6.60
CA LYS A 117 -19.81 -0.84 -5.19
C LYS A 117 -18.44 -0.20 -4.98
N ASN A 118 -17.40 -0.60 -5.69
CA ASN A 118 -16.04 -0.14 -5.42
C ASN A 118 -15.76 1.21 -6.07
N PHE A 119 -15.14 2.07 -5.29
CA PHE A 119 -14.43 3.26 -5.77
C PHE A 119 -13.20 3.49 -4.87
N ASP A 120 -12.22 4.18 -5.40
CA ASP A 120 -10.99 4.53 -4.69
C ASP A 120 -10.50 5.88 -5.19
N TYR A 121 -10.71 6.92 -4.40
CA TYR A 121 -10.28 8.29 -4.65
C TYR A 121 -9.30 8.69 -3.56
N GLU A 122 -8.04 8.85 -3.96
CA GLU A 122 -6.97 9.24 -3.07
C GLU A 122 -6.21 10.45 -3.61
N PHE A 123 -5.83 11.35 -2.72
CA PHE A 123 -4.93 12.45 -2.99
C PHE A 123 -3.87 12.53 -1.90
N LYS A 124 -2.59 12.51 -2.30
CA LYS A 124 -1.44 12.54 -1.40
C LYS A 124 -0.53 13.69 -1.76
N ILE A 125 -0.10 14.43 -0.74
CA ILE A 125 0.96 15.43 -0.84
C ILE A 125 2.02 15.09 0.18
N ARG A 126 3.27 15.15 -0.24
CA ARG A 126 4.43 15.16 0.63
C ARG A 126 5.31 16.33 0.23
N ASP A 127 5.63 17.16 1.20
CA ASP A 127 6.49 18.33 0.98
C ASP A 127 7.48 18.50 2.15
N LYS A 128 8.76 18.36 1.85
CA LYS A 128 9.87 18.57 2.79
C LYS A 128 10.75 19.75 2.35
N THR A 129 10.16 20.78 1.76
CA THR A 129 10.90 21.96 1.31
C THR A 129 10.95 23.08 2.35
N PHE A 130 10.09 23.01 3.37
CA PHE A 130 9.98 24.05 4.39
C PHE A 130 11.14 24.04 5.38
N LYS A 131 11.54 25.22 5.86
CA LYS A 131 12.63 25.42 6.83
C LYS A 131 13.92 24.69 6.43
N GLU A 132 14.35 24.86 5.18
CA GLU A 132 15.57 24.24 4.65
C GLU A 132 15.55 22.70 4.74
N GLY A 133 14.37 22.11 4.54
CA GLY A 133 14.17 20.67 4.57
C GLY A 133 14.00 20.06 5.97
N LYS A 134 13.91 20.86 7.03
CA LYS A 134 13.70 20.38 8.40
C LYS A 134 12.25 20.08 8.72
N LEU A 135 11.30 20.68 7.98
CA LEU A 135 9.86 20.49 8.21
C LEU A 135 9.25 19.76 7.04
N GLU A 136 8.60 18.65 7.33
CA GLU A 136 7.90 17.79 6.37
C GLU A 136 6.39 17.86 6.61
N LEU A 137 5.65 18.20 5.57
CA LEU A 137 4.19 18.18 5.55
C LEU A 137 3.73 16.97 4.76
N ASN A 138 2.80 16.18 5.33
CA ASN A 138 2.10 15.12 4.61
C ASN A 138 0.60 15.33 4.72
N VAL A 139 -0.08 15.21 3.58
CA VAL A 139 -1.54 15.29 3.44
C VAL A 139 -1.99 14.04 2.72
N PHE A 140 -2.97 13.35 3.26
CA PHE A 140 -3.65 12.24 2.62
C PHE A 140 -5.16 12.45 2.76
N LEU A 141 -5.85 12.55 1.64
CA LEU A 141 -7.30 12.62 1.57
C LEU A 141 -7.78 11.36 0.86
N SER A 142 -8.82 10.73 1.37
CA SER A 142 -9.36 9.51 0.78
C SER A 142 -10.87 9.42 0.85
N ALA A 143 -11.44 8.82 -0.19
CA ALA A 143 -12.79 8.30 -0.19
C ALA A 143 -12.75 6.95 -0.91
N ILE A 144 -12.93 5.86 -0.16
CA ILE A 144 -12.71 4.50 -0.63
C ILE A 144 -13.94 3.67 -0.30
N ALA A 145 -14.36 2.79 -1.22
CA ALA A 145 -15.31 1.73 -0.94
C ALA A 145 -14.75 0.40 -1.45
N ASP A 146 -14.54 -0.55 -0.56
CA ASP A 146 -14.09 -1.90 -0.89
C ASP A 146 -15.15 -2.94 -0.54
N GLY A 147 -15.85 -3.44 -1.56
CA GLY A 147 -16.88 -4.47 -1.43
C GLY A 147 -16.33 -5.90 -1.23
N SER A 148 -15.01 -6.06 -1.20
CA SER A 148 -14.36 -7.36 -0.99
C SER A 148 -13.95 -7.61 0.44
N SER A 149 -14.09 -6.66 1.35
CA SER A 149 -13.64 -6.77 2.73
C SER A 149 -14.22 -7.97 3.46
N ARG A 150 -13.36 -8.62 4.27
CA ARG A 150 -13.67 -9.85 4.99
C ARG A 150 -13.52 -9.67 6.50
N PHE A 151 -14.37 -10.40 7.22
CA PHE A 151 -14.24 -10.58 8.65
C PHE A 151 -14.49 -12.04 9.02
N PHE A 152 -13.62 -12.59 9.87
CA PHE A 152 -13.62 -13.99 10.27
C PHE A 152 -13.89 -14.16 11.78
N GLY A 153 -14.07 -13.08 12.52
CA GLY A 153 -14.07 -13.01 13.96
C GLY A 153 -12.74 -12.47 14.51
N PHE A 154 -12.71 -12.24 15.82
CA PHE A 154 -11.49 -11.84 16.51
C PHE A 154 -10.62 -13.06 16.82
N GLN A 155 -9.31 -12.90 16.99
CA GLN A 155 -8.26 -13.86 17.30
C GLN A 155 -7.57 -14.48 16.06
N ALA A 156 -6.38 -15.07 16.33
CA ALA A 156 -5.52 -15.67 15.33
C ALA A 156 -6.11 -16.91 14.65
N ARG A 157 -6.93 -17.71 15.39
CA ARG A 157 -7.44 -19.02 14.93
C ARG A 157 -8.89 -19.00 14.49
N THR A 158 -9.32 -17.90 13.89
CA THR A 158 -10.67 -17.85 13.35
C THR A 158 -10.84 -18.81 12.18
N PRO A 159 -11.79 -19.76 12.26
CA PRO A 159 -11.98 -20.72 11.18
C PRO A 159 -12.57 -20.05 9.94
N ARG A 160 -12.14 -20.51 8.76
CA ARG A 160 -12.61 -19.96 7.47
C ARG A 160 -14.14 -20.05 7.29
N GLN A 161 -14.80 -21.00 7.96
CA GLN A 161 -16.26 -21.14 7.94
C GLN A 161 -17.01 -19.97 8.58
N GLN A 162 -16.33 -19.14 9.37
CA GLN A 162 -16.89 -17.90 9.92
C GLN A 162 -16.74 -16.69 8.98
N GLU A 163 -16.20 -16.89 7.79
CA GLU A 163 -16.02 -15.85 6.82
C GLU A 163 -17.31 -15.09 6.54
N THR A 164 -17.24 -13.77 6.60
CA THR A 164 -18.29 -12.84 6.21
C THR A 164 -17.72 -11.79 5.26
N ASN A 165 -18.59 -11.19 4.45
CA ASN A 165 -18.23 -10.15 3.50
C ASN A 165 -19.00 -8.87 3.81
N TYR A 166 -18.33 -7.74 3.67
CA TYR A 166 -18.92 -6.41 3.77
C TYR A 166 -18.25 -5.45 2.80
N THR A 167 -18.89 -4.31 2.56
CA THR A 167 -18.29 -3.15 1.95
C THR A 167 -17.97 -2.17 3.08
N ASP A 168 -16.72 -1.81 3.25
CA ASP A 168 -16.32 -0.65 4.03
C ASP A 168 -16.27 0.57 3.10
N GLN A 169 -17.06 1.57 3.43
CA GLN A 169 -17.00 2.87 2.78
C GLN A 169 -16.34 3.83 3.76
N ASP A 170 -15.12 4.24 3.45
CA ASP A 170 -14.26 5.05 4.32
C ASP A 170 -14.00 6.40 3.65
N ILE A 171 -14.38 7.47 4.32
CA ILE A 171 -14.10 8.84 3.87
C ILE A 171 -13.31 9.54 4.97
N GLY A 172 -12.15 10.08 4.63
CA GLY A 172 -11.34 10.68 5.66
C GLY A 172 -10.11 11.42 5.19
N PHE A 173 -9.33 11.85 6.17
CA PHE A 173 -8.04 12.47 5.96
C PHE A 173 -7.01 12.03 6.99
N ASN A 174 -5.74 12.15 6.62
CA ASN A 174 -4.60 12.02 7.51
C ASN A 174 -3.63 13.16 7.20
N LEU A 175 -3.44 14.04 8.16
CA LEU A 175 -2.53 15.19 8.07
C LEU A 175 -1.38 14.95 9.03
N SER A 176 -0.16 15.27 8.65
CA SER A 176 0.95 15.26 9.59
C SER A 176 2.02 16.29 9.27
N VAL A 177 2.66 16.76 10.35
CA VAL A 177 3.78 17.67 10.31
C VAL A 177 4.94 17.01 11.04
N GLY A 178 6.03 16.75 10.34
CA GLY A 178 7.27 16.23 10.89
C GLY A 178 8.31 17.32 11.03
N TYR A 179 9.03 17.35 12.15
CA TYR A 179 10.14 18.26 12.39
C TYR A 179 11.42 17.50 12.74
N ASP A 180 12.47 17.73 11.97
CA ASP A 180 13.78 17.11 12.18
C ASP A 180 14.51 17.81 13.36
N ILE A 181 14.74 17.07 14.46
CA ILE A 181 15.44 17.53 15.67
C ILE A 181 16.94 17.21 15.57
N GLY A 182 17.49 17.22 14.42
CA GLY A 182 18.87 16.87 14.18
C GLY A 182 19.01 15.94 12.98
N ARG A 183 20.13 15.23 12.89
CA ARG A 183 20.49 14.51 11.67
C ARG A 183 19.66 13.22 11.47
N HIS A 184 19.25 12.58 12.55
CA HIS A 184 18.65 11.23 12.53
C HIS A 184 17.30 11.15 13.25
N TYR A 185 16.85 12.23 13.87
CA TYR A 185 15.65 12.23 14.70
C TYR A 185 14.58 13.15 14.14
N GLN A 186 13.35 12.67 14.13
CA GLN A 186 12.18 13.45 13.72
C GLN A 186 11.04 13.23 14.73
N VAL A 187 10.32 14.29 15.07
CA VAL A 187 9.05 14.22 15.76
C VAL A 187 7.94 14.54 14.77
N ILE A 188 6.90 13.72 14.76
CA ILE A 188 5.77 13.88 13.86
C ILE A 188 4.51 14.02 14.69
N PHE A 189 3.80 15.12 14.51
CA PHE A 189 2.43 15.29 14.97
C PHE A 189 1.49 15.04 13.80
N GLY A 190 0.40 14.28 14.03
CA GLY A 190 -0.58 13.94 13.00
C GLY A 190 -2.00 14.01 13.53
N GLU A 191 -2.92 14.23 12.62
CA GLU A 191 -4.36 14.21 12.87
C GLU A 191 -5.03 13.34 11.80
N ARG A 192 -5.90 12.43 12.24
CA ARG A 192 -6.60 11.49 11.39
C ARG A 192 -8.09 11.54 11.67
N TYR A 193 -8.88 11.65 10.62
CA TYR A 193 -10.33 11.51 10.65
C TYR A 193 -10.77 10.44 9.69
N ARG A 194 -11.71 9.59 10.11
CA ARG A 194 -12.39 8.60 9.30
C ARG A 194 -13.87 8.56 9.64
N ASP A 195 -14.69 8.50 8.61
CA ASP A 195 -16.12 8.17 8.72
C ASP A 195 -16.36 6.90 7.91
N VAL A 196 -16.68 5.81 8.58
CA VAL A 196 -16.74 4.46 8.03
C VAL A 196 -18.16 3.94 8.04
N GLY A 197 -18.72 3.72 6.86
CA GLY A 197 -19.99 3.03 6.66
C GLY A 197 -19.78 1.55 6.34
N ILE A 198 -20.55 0.66 6.98
CA ILE A 198 -20.50 -0.78 6.70
C ILE A 198 -21.77 -1.20 5.95
N HIS A 199 -21.59 -1.67 4.72
CA HIS A 199 -22.68 -2.06 3.83
C HIS A 199 -22.52 -3.51 3.35
N MET A 200 -23.56 -4.04 2.69
CA MET A 200 -23.51 -5.38 2.11
C MET A 200 -22.36 -5.50 1.10
N GLY A 201 -21.56 -6.54 1.24
CA GLY A 201 -20.41 -6.82 0.38
C GLY A 201 -20.78 -7.12 -1.07
N ALA A 202 -19.79 -7.12 -1.94
CA ALA A 202 -19.94 -7.38 -3.38
C ALA A 202 -19.75 -8.85 -3.74
N VAL A 203 -19.11 -9.66 -2.87
CA VAL A 203 -18.75 -11.03 -3.17
C VAL A 203 -19.91 -11.98 -2.88
N ARG A 204 -20.34 -12.67 -3.93
CA ARG A 204 -21.49 -13.59 -3.85
C ARG A 204 -21.15 -14.86 -3.07
N GLY A 205 -22.15 -15.41 -2.38
CA GLY A 205 -22.03 -16.68 -1.67
C GLY A 205 -21.39 -16.60 -0.29
N ILE A 206 -20.97 -15.41 0.14
CA ILE A 206 -20.44 -15.15 1.47
C ILE A 206 -21.46 -14.29 2.24
N PRO A 207 -21.87 -14.69 3.46
CA PRO A 207 -22.90 -13.98 4.22
C PRO A 207 -22.41 -12.56 4.59
N PHE A 208 -23.36 -11.65 4.71
CA PHE A 208 -23.07 -10.30 5.20
C PHE A 208 -22.68 -10.34 6.68
N ILE A 209 -21.75 -9.48 7.08
CA ILE A 209 -21.23 -9.47 8.46
C ILE A 209 -22.33 -9.33 9.51
N ARG A 210 -23.35 -8.49 9.27
CA ARG A 210 -24.50 -8.29 10.18
C ARG A 210 -25.46 -9.47 10.24
N ASP A 211 -25.40 -10.43 9.33
CA ASP A 211 -26.20 -11.65 9.39
C ASP A 211 -25.63 -12.67 10.40
N ARG A 212 -24.36 -12.48 10.79
CA ARG A 212 -23.64 -13.41 11.67
C ARG A 212 -23.24 -12.80 13.01
N PHE A 213 -23.06 -11.48 13.07
CA PHE A 213 -22.57 -10.79 14.25
C PHE A 213 -23.45 -9.60 14.61
N SER A 214 -23.57 -9.31 15.91
CA SER A 214 -24.25 -8.13 16.44
C SER A 214 -23.24 -7.03 16.80
N GLU A 215 -23.70 -5.79 16.97
CA GLU A 215 -22.87 -4.65 17.42
C GLU A 215 -22.17 -4.93 18.76
N ALA A 216 -22.81 -5.66 19.67
CA ALA A 216 -22.22 -6.03 20.95
C ALA A 216 -21.05 -7.00 20.83
N GLN A 217 -21.05 -7.84 19.78
CA GLN A 217 -19.99 -8.80 19.48
C GLN A 217 -18.86 -8.16 18.66
N VAL A 218 -19.23 -7.29 17.71
CA VAL A 218 -18.30 -6.62 16.79
C VAL A 218 -18.63 -5.12 16.76
N PRO A 219 -18.04 -4.34 17.68
CA PRO A 219 -18.26 -2.91 17.72
C PRO A 219 -17.88 -2.23 16.41
N GLY A 220 -18.71 -1.28 15.96
CA GLY A 220 -18.53 -0.58 14.70
C GLY A 220 -19.08 -1.31 13.46
N ILE A 221 -19.76 -2.44 13.62
CA ILE A 221 -20.39 -3.21 12.53
C ILE A 221 -21.48 -2.41 11.80
N ASN A 222 -22.06 -1.40 12.43
CA ASN A 222 -23.06 -0.51 11.86
C ASN A 222 -22.46 0.78 11.24
N GLY A 223 -21.14 0.91 11.29
CA GLY A 223 -20.40 2.12 10.93
C GLY A 223 -19.92 2.87 12.17
N PHE A 224 -18.93 3.71 11.98
CA PHE A 224 -18.33 4.49 13.07
C PHE A 224 -17.56 5.68 12.53
N THR A 225 -17.30 6.65 13.42
CA THR A 225 -16.40 7.77 13.17
C THR A 225 -15.18 7.65 14.08
N ALA A 226 -13.99 7.90 13.56
CA ALA A 226 -12.75 7.98 14.34
C ALA A 226 -12.03 9.29 14.05
N HIS A 227 -11.79 10.06 15.10
CA HIS A 227 -10.99 11.28 15.07
C HIS A 227 -9.87 11.15 16.10
N ALA A 228 -8.64 11.12 15.62
CA ALA A 228 -7.50 10.76 16.45
C ALA A 228 -6.29 11.68 16.21
N GLN A 229 -5.61 12.04 17.30
CA GLN A 229 -4.33 12.72 17.28
C GLN A 229 -3.20 11.71 17.47
N ARG A 230 -2.13 11.90 16.70
CA ARG A 230 -0.99 11.00 16.67
C ARG A 230 0.28 11.77 16.99
N LEU A 231 1.12 11.17 17.84
CA LEU A 231 2.49 11.63 18.08
C LEU A 231 3.44 10.48 17.78
N SER A 232 4.43 10.74 16.93
CA SER A 232 5.46 9.75 16.60
C SER A 232 6.85 10.33 16.82
N PHE A 233 7.74 9.46 17.32
CA PHE A 233 9.16 9.71 17.39
C PHE A 233 9.86 8.75 16.42
N VAL A 234 10.72 9.31 15.55
CA VAL A 234 11.41 8.55 14.51
C VAL A 234 12.92 8.71 14.67
N TYR A 235 13.63 7.60 14.58
CA TYR A 235 15.07 7.52 14.38
C TYR A 235 15.35 6.87 13.03
N SER A 236 16.19 7.50 12.18
CA SER A 236 16.49 6.98 10.86
C SER A 236 17.95 7.25 10.47
N THR A 237 18.63 6.19 10.06
CA THR A 237 19.96 6.23 9.42
C THR A 237 19.91 5.67 8.01
N LEU A 238 18.70 5.57 7.43
CA LEU A 238 18.51 5.03 6.07
C LEU A 238 19.21 5.92 5.03
N ASN A 239 19.87 5.30 4.07
CA ASN A 239 20.51 5.99 2.95
C ASN A 239 19.51 6.55 1.92
N ALA A 240 18.32 5.96 1.84
CA ALA A 240 17.20 6.43 1.00
C ALA A 240 15.88 6.15 1.71
N LYS A 241 14.84 6.96 1.46
CA LYS A 241 13.53 6.78 2.09
C LYS A 241 12.71 5.70 1.39
N ASP A 242 12.63 5.74 0.08
CA ASP A 242 11.71 4.92 -0.71
C ASP A 242 12.34 3.59 -1.17
N ALA A 243 13.66 3.57 -1.36
CA ALA A 243 14.42 2.38 -1.78
C ALA A 243 15.68 2.20 -0.92
N PRO A 244 15.57 1.97 0.40
CA PRO A 244 16.73 1.83 1.28
C PRO A 244 17.49 0.53 0.98
N THR A 245 18.81 0.67 0.91
CA THR A 245 19.74 -0.45 0.80
C THR A 245 20.65 -0.60 2.03
N PHE A 246 20.72 0.44 2.86
CA PHE A 246 21.57 0.46 4.05
C PHE A 246 20.93 1.30 5.16
N GLY A 247 21.20 0.89 6.40
CA GLY A 247 20.85 1.64 7.60
C GLY A 247 19.69 1.06 8.38
N GLY A 248 19.29 1.76 9.42
CA GLY A 248 18.22 1.37 10.33
C GLY A 248 17.15 2.45 10.49
N TYR A 249 15.97 2.02 10.84
CA TYR A 249 14.83 2.87 11.12
C TYR A 249 14.09 2.35 12.35
N ALA A 250 13.68 3.26 13.23
CA ALA A 250 12.80 2.94 14.35
C ALA A 250 11.74 4.05 14.48
N ARG A 251 10.49 3.67 14.70
CA ARG A 251 9.39 4.58 14.96
C ARG A 251 8.59 4.08 16.16
N ALA A 252 8.34 4.98 17.12
CA ALA A 252 7.38 4.77 18.19
C ALA A 252 6.22 5.76 18.02
N THR A 253 5.00 5.27 18.02
CA THR A 253 3.79 6.06 17.79
C THR A 253 2.78 5.83 18.91
N VAL A 254 2.16 6.90 19.37
CA VAL A 254 0.97 6.89 20.21
C VAL A 254 -0.12 7.66 19.47
N GLU A 255 -1.28 7.05 19.33
CA GLU A 255 -2.47 7.68 18.78
C GLU A 255 -3.58 7.66 19.85
N ASN A 256 -4.30 8.76 20.02
CA ASN A 256 -5.40 8.90 20.96
C ASN A 256 -6.66 9.32 20.22
N SER A 257 -7.69 8.50 20.27
CA SER A 257 -9.03 8.78 19.77
C SER A 257 -9.97 9.07 20.94
N ALA A 258 -10.78 10.10 20.85
CA ALA A 258 -11.62 10.52 21.93
C ALA A 258 -13.03 10.93 21.46
N LYS A 259 -14.06 10.50 22.20
CA LYS A 259 -15.46 10.85 21.94
C LYS A 259 -15.70 12.35 21.99
N VAL A 260 -14.99 13.07 22.86
CA VAL A 260 -15.06 14.54 22.94
C VAL A 260 -14.64 15.22 21.64
N LEU A 261 -13.87 14.56 20.80
CA LEU A 261 -13.45 15.03 19.48
C LEU A 261 -14.33 14.52 18.33
N GLY A 262 -15.43 13.83 18.64
CA GLY A 262 -16.38 13.32 17.66
C GLY A 262 -16.15 11.86 17.26
N SER A 263 -15.28 11.11 17.96
CA SER A 263 -15.12 9.69 17.74
C SER A 263 -16.24 8.85 18.33
N SER A 264 -16.54 7.69 17.76
CA SER A 264 -17.50 6.73 18.28
C SER A 264 -17.03 6.03 19.56
N ALA A 265 -15.71 5.95 19.77
CA ALA A 265 -15.10 5.29 20.93
C ALA A 265 -13.87 6.04 21.44
N ASP A 266 -13.60 5.88 22.75
CA ASP A 266 -12.34 6.31 23.35
C ASP A 266 -11.36 5.14 23.32
N TYR A 267 -10.21 5.33 22.65
CA TYR A 267 -9.16 4.31 22.60
C TYR A 267 -7.78 4.93 22.39
N ARG A 268 -6.75 4.16 22.71
CA ARG A 268 -5.36 4.51 22.44
C ARG A 268 -4.72 3.40 21.62
N HIS A 269 -3.94 3.81 20.64
CA HIS A 269 -3.19 2.93 19.78
C HIS A 269 -1.70 3.18 19.97
N TYR A 270 -0.94 2.10 20.14
CA TYR A 270 0.51 2.12 20.30
C TYR A 270 1.14 1.28 19.22
N GLU A 271 2.16 1.82 18.56
CA GLU A 271 2.92 1.10 17.55
C GLU A 271 4.42 1.33 17.73
N ILE A 272 5.19 0.25 17.66
CA ILE A 272 6.65 0.30 17.55
C ILE A 272 7.00 -0.46 16.27
N GLU A 273 7.68 0.23 15.35
CA GLU A 273 8.18 -0.33 14.09
C GLU A 273 9.69 -0.17 14.03
N MET A 274 10.39 -1.24 13.68
CA MET A 274 11.83 -1.25 13.42
C MET A 274 12.10 -1.86 12.07
N LYS A 275 13.04 -1.26 11.32
CA LYS A 275 13.52 -1.79 10.03
C LYS A 275 15.04 -1.74 10.00
N GLY A 276 15.63 -2.68 9.27
CA GLY A 276 17.06 -2.67 9.01
C GLY A 276 17.38 -3.21 7.63
N PHE A 277 18.43 -2.67 7.03
CA PHE A 277 18.88 -3.00 5.68
C PHE A 277 20.39 -3.21 5.72
N ILE A 278 20.82 -4.40 5.31
CA ILE A 278 22.21 -4.83 5.36
C ILE A 278 22.64 -5.21 3.93
N PRO A 279 23.48 -4.39 3.26
CA PRO A 279 23.93 -4.69 1.92
C PRO A 279 25.13 -5.64 1.92
N PHE A 280 25.22 -6.46 0.89
CA PHE A 280 26.36 -7.29 0.57
C PHE A 280 26.68 -7.16 -0.93
N ASP A 281 27.93 -7.36 -1.31
CA ASP A 281 28.41 -7.34 -2.70
C ASP A 281 27.94 -6.06 -3.42
N ASP A 282 28.38 -4.89 -2.94
CA ASP A 282 28.00 -3.56 -3.46
C ASP A 282 26.47 -3.36 -3.60
N ALA A 283 25.74 -3.84 -2.60
CA ALA A 283 24.27 -3.83 -2.57
C ALA A 283 23.59 -4.63 -3.71
N ARG A 284 24.29 -5.61 -4.29
CA ARG A 284 23.67 -6.61 -5.13
C ARG A 284 22.68 -7.47 -4.34
N TYR A 285 23.02 -7.76 -3.08
CA TYR A 285 22.17 -8.42 -2.10
C TYR A 285 21.87 -7.44 -0.99
N VAL A 286 20.62 -7.33 -0.59
CA VAL A 286 20.20 -6.52 0.56
C VAL A 286 19.26 -7.34 1.42
N THR A 287 19.75 -7.75 2.59
CA THR A 287 18.88 -8.33 3.62
C THR A 287 18.06 -7.22 4.27
N ALA A 288 16.77 -7.24 4.08
CA ALA A 288 15.81 -6.31 4.67
C ALA A 288 14.97 -7.03 5.74
N PHE A 289 14.84 -6.43 6.90
CA PHE A 289 13.97 -6.95 7.96
C PHE A 289 13.12 -5.84 8.58
N ARG A 290 11.94 -6.22 9.02
CA ARG A 290 10.99 -5.34 9.71
C ARG A 290 10.36 -6.07 10.87
N GLY A 291 10.33 -5.44 12.06
CA GLY A 291 9.58 -5.88 13.21
C GLY A 291 8.54 -4.84 13.60
N VAL A 292 7.31 -5.27 13.90
CA VAL A 292 6.25 -4.39 14.37
C VAL A 292 5.57 -4.99 15.58
N TYR A 293 5.37 -4.16 16.58
CA TYR A 293 4.45 -4.39 17.69
C TYR A 293 3.35 -3.33 17.61
N ASN A 294 2.10 -3.76 17.69
CA ASN A 294 0.94 -2.88 17.60
C ASN A 294 -0.08 -3.30 18.66
N GLN A 295 -0.67 -2.32 19.35
CA GLN A 295 -1.66 -2.56 20.39
C GLN A 295 -2.70 -1.45 20.43
N THR A 296 -3.97 -1.82 20.48
CA THR A 296 -5.10 -0.92 20.70
C THR A 296 -5.74 -1.21 22.05
N LEU A 297 -5.86 -0.18 22.87
CA LEU A 297 -6.46 -0.24 24.21
C LEU A 297 -7.68 0.65 24.28
N GLY A 298 -8.82 0.11 24.65
CA GLY A 298 -10.09 0.84 24.81
C GLY A 298 -11.26 -0.11 25.03
N ASN A 299 -12.42 0.46 25.30
CA ASN A 299 -13.67 -0.30 25.42
C ASN A 299 -14.51 -0.09 24.17
N SER A 300 -15.09 -1.16 23.63
CA SER A 300 -15.93 -1.13 22.43
C SER A 300 -15.25 -0.43 21.24
N VAL A 301 -13.96 -0.68 21.06
CA VAL A 301 -13.19 -0.13 19.94
C VAL A 301 -13.75 -0.72 18.66
N PRO A 302 -14.09 0.11 17.63
CA PRO A 302 -14.54 -0.38 16.35
C PRO A 302 -13.57 -1.39 15.74
N PHE A 303 -14.07 -2.45 15.15
CA PHE A 303 -13.24 -3.59 14.71
C PHE A 303 -12.17 -3.22 13.68
N LEU A 304 -12.43 -2.20 12.84
CA LEU A 304 -11.45 -1.67 11.87
C LEU A 304 -10.44 -0.67 12.49
N GLU A 305 -10.59 -0.34 13.78
CA GLU A 305 -9.63 0.46 14.56
C GLU A 305 -8.78 -0.43 15.50
N GLN A 306 -8.98 -1.74 15.46
CA GLN A 306 -8.15 -2.70 16.19
C GLN A 306 -6.85 -3.03 15.44
N SER A 307 -6.08 -3.94 15.97
CA SER A 307 -4.83 -4.42 15.39
C SER A 307 -5.11 -5.46 14.32
N ILE A 308 -4.69 -5.20 13.08
CA ILE A 308 -5.08 -5.96 11.88
C ILE A 308 -3.84 -6.52 11.18
N LEU A 309 -3.88 -7.82 10.84
CA LEU A 309 -2.89 -8.48 9.99
C LEU A 309 -3.53 -9.15 8.78
N GLY A 310 -2.74 -9.30 7.73
CA GLY A 310 -3.11 -9.84 6.42
C GLY A 310 -3.01 -8.77 5.34
N GLY A 311 -2.63 -9.19 4.14
CA GLY A 311 -2.47 -8.33 2.99
C GLY A 311 -1.01 -8.04 2.63
N GLU A 312 -0.83 -7.25 1.62
CA GLU A 312 0.40 -7.00 0.88
C GLU A 312 1.56 -6.36 1.68
N ASN A 313 1.26 -5.73 2.82
CA ASN A 313 2.24 -5.02 3.64
C ASN A 313 2.47 -5.66 5.02
N THR A 314 1.83 -6.79 5.29
CA THR A 314 1.97 -7.50 6.58
C THR A 314 2.22 -9.00 6.39
N LEU A 315 1.19 -9.83 6.38
CA LEU A 315 1.27 -11.27 6.12
C LEU A 315 0.85 -11.55 4.67
N ARG A 316 1.80 -11.54 3.75
CA ARG A 316 1.57 -11.65 2.29
C ARG A 316 1.04 -13.02 1.83
N GLY A 317 0.89 -13.98 2.72
CA GLY A 317 0.19 -15.25 2.47
C GLY A 317 -1.32 -15.21 2.70
N TYR A 318 -1.88 -14.05 3.07
CA TYR A 318 -3.29 -13.90 3.42
C TYR A 318 -3.93 -12.66 2.78
N GLY A 319 -5.25 -12.69 2.60
CA GLY A 319 -6.02 -11.52 2.19
C GLY A 319 -6.02 -10.41 3.24
N ARG A 320 -6.39 -9.19 2.82
CA ARG A 320 -6.51 -8.04 3.72
C ARG A 320 -7.51 -8.34 4.84
N ASN A 321 -7.22 -7.85 6.05
CA ASN A 321 -8.07 -7.96 7.24
C ASN A 321 -8.36 -9.41 7.68
N ARG A 322 -7.44 -10.35 7.38
CA ARG A 322 -7.66 -11.77 7.72
C ARG A 322 -7.69 -12.04 9.22
N PHE A 323 -6.88 -11.31 9.98
CA PHE A 323 -6.74 -11.47 11.42
C PHE A 323 -6.92 -10.13 12.12
N ILE A 324 -7.80 -10.07 13.11
CA ILE A 324 -8.12 -8.87 13.88
C ILE A 324 -8.16 -9.23 15.37
N ASP A 325 -7.47 -8.44 16.20
CA ASP A 325 -7.55 -8.49 17.66
C ASP A 325 -6.96 -7.17 18.24
N ASN A 326 -6.84 -7.08 19.55
CA ASN A 326 -6.36 -5.87 20.23
C ASN A 326 -4.87 -5.60 20.04
N CYS A 327 -4.08 -6.61 19.70
CA CYS A 327 -2.62 -6.52 19.59
C CYS A 327 -2.11 -7.43 18.47
N TYR A 328 -1.02 -7.03 17.81
CA TYR A 328 -0.26 -7.95 16.96
C TYR A 328 1.25 -7.81 17.13
N VAL A 329 1.94 -8.87 16.76
CA VAL A 329 3.37 -8.88 16.47
C VAL A 329 3.57 -9.31 15.02
N LEU A 330 4.52 -8.68 14.33
CA LEU A 330 4.86 -8.96 12.94
C LEU A 330 6.37 -8.93 12.77
N LEU A 331 6.90 -9.89 12.03
CA LEU A 331 8.28 -9.91 11.53
C LEU A 331 8.23 -10.20 10.02
N ASN A 332 8.84 -9.33 9.22
CA ASN A 332 9.09 -9.57 7.81
C ASN A 332 10.60 -9.71 7.61
N LEU A 333 11.02 -10.68 6.83
CA LEU A 333 12.39 -10.87 6.38
C LEU A 333 12.38 -11.04 4.87
N GLU A 334 13.20 -10.29 4.17
CA GLU A 334 13.27 -10.29 2.71
C GLU A 334 14.72 -10.19 2.27
N GLU A 335 15.15 -11.02 1.33
CA GLU A 335 16.44 -10.89 0.68
C GLU A 335 16.23 -10.30 -0.72
N ARG A 336 16.64 -9.06 -0.92
CA ARG A 336 16.54 -8.35 -2.20
C ARG A 336 17.78 -8.63 -3.03
N ILE A 337 17.61 -9.34 -4.13
CA ILE A 337 18.69 -9.80 -4.99
C ILE A 337 18.58 -9.08 -6.33
N ARG A 338 19.50 -8.15 -6.61
CA ARG A 338 19.57 -7.48 -7.89
C ARG A 338 20.13 -8.44 -8.93
N LEU A 339 19.34 -8.69 -9.98
CA LEU A 339 19.67 -9.66 -11.03
C LEU A 339 20.44 -8.98 -12.17
N PHE A 340 19.77 -8.05 -12.86
CA PHE A 340 20.30 -7.37 -14.03
C PHE A 340 19.61 -6.03 -14.23
N ARG A 341 20.24 -5.18 -15.03
CA ARG A 341 19.63 -3.98 -15.59
C ARG A 341 19.20 -4.26 -17.01
N TRP A 342 17.97 -3.95 -17.33
CA TRP A 342 17.44 -4.18 -18.66
C TRP A 342 16.54 -3.03 -19.09
N GLU A 343 16.68 -2.64 -20.34
CA GLU A 343 15.81 -1.65 -20.96
C GLU A 343 14.63 -2.36 -21.63
N VAL A 344 13.43 -2.03 -21.15
CA VAL A 344 12.17 -2.56 -21.70
C VAL A 344 11.29 -1.38 -22.07
N PHE A 345 10.82 -1.32 -23.30
CA PHE A 345 10.03 -0.20 -23.85
C PHE A 345 10.71 1.18 -23.69
N ASN A 346 12.03 1.24 -23.89
CA ASN A 346 12.85 2.44 -23.67
C ASN A 346 12.84 2.96 -22.21
N VAL A 347 12.50 2.10 -21.27
CA VAL A 347 12.61 2.35 -19.83
C VAL A 347 13.67 1.44 -19.26
N THR A 348 14.72 2.03 -18.70
CA THR A 348 15.76 1.27 -18.00
C THR A 348 15.26 0.92 -16.59
N ALA A 349 15.13 -0.37 -16.30
CA ALA A 349 14.78 -0.89 -15.00
C ALA A 349 15.87 -1.81 -14.43
N ASP A 350 16.13 -1.69 -13.14
CA ASP A 350 16.87 -2.68 -12.35
C ASP A 350 15.89 -3.77 -11.90
N TRP A 351 16.16 -5.02 -12.28
CA TRP A 351 15.31 -6.16 -11.95
C TRP A 351 15.84 -6.86 -10.70
N GLU A 352 14.92 -7.13 -9.78
CA GLU A 352 15.17 -7.75 -8.49
C GLU A 352 14.26 -8.95 -8.28
N VAL A 353 14.78 -9.99 -7.63
CA VAL A 353 14.00 -11.07 -7.04
C VAL A 353 14.13 -10.97 -5.51
N ALA A 354 13.05 -11.25 -4.81
CA ALA A 354 12.98 -11.07 -3.38
C ALA A 354 12.28 -12.26 -2.70
N PRO A 355 13.01 -13.37 -2.39
CA PRO A 355 12.46 -14.36 -1.46
C PRO A 355 12.21 -13.73 -0.09
N PHE A 356 11.09 -14.10 0.53
CA PHE A 356 10.70 -13.53 1.81
C PHE A 356 10.03 -14.54 2.74
N ILE A 357 10.01 -14.18 4.01
CA ILE A 357 9.26 -14.86 5.07
C ILE A 357 8.55 -13.79 5.89
N ASP A 358 7.24 -13.93 6.05
CA ASP A 358 6.45 -13.12 6.96
C ASP A 358 5.98 -13.99 8.13
N LEU A 359 6.15 -13.50 9.35
CA LEU A 359 5.73 -14.13 10.60
C LEU A 359 4.86 -13.16 11.38
N GLY A 360 3.72 -13.57 11.87
CA GLY A 360 2.89 -12.69 12.70
C GLY A 360 1.74 -13.39 13.38
N SER A 361 1.20 -12.75 14.39
CA SER A 361 0.01 -13.19 15.09
C SER A 361 -0.73 -12.02 15.70
N VAL A 362 -2.06 -12.10 15.68
CA VAL A 362 -2.91 -11.22 16.50
C VAL A 362 -3.23 -11.89 17.83
N MET A 363 -3.44 -11.09 18.87
CA MET A 363 -3.71 -11.58 20.23
C MET A 363 -4.46 -10.53 21.05
N ARG A 364 -5.16 -10.97 22.07
CA ARG A 364 -5.87 -10.05 22.99
C ARG A 364 -4.92 -9.14 23.78
N SER A 365 -3.78 -9.66 24.19
CA SER A 365 -2.70 -8.93 24.86
C SER A 365 -1.39 -9.66 24.64
N PHE A 366 -0.26 -8.98 24.81
CA PHE A 366 1.06 -9.59 24.66
C PHE A 366 1.25 -10.81 25.58
N GLY A 367 0.71 -10.77 26.79
CA GLY A 367 0.75 -11.88 27.74
C GLY A 367 -0.07 -13.13 27.34
N SER A 368 -0.97 -12.99 26.36
CA SER A 368 -1.75 -14.11 25.79
C SER A 368 -1.13 -14.71 24.53
N ALA A 369 0.07 -14.26 24.13
CA ALA A 369 0.79 -14.77 22.98
C ALA A 369 1.07 -16.28 23.11
N ALA A 370 0.77 -17.03 22.07
CA ALA A 370 1.09 -18.45 22.00
C ALA A 370 1.78 -18.76 20.67
N SER A 371 2.89 -19.50 20.72
CA SER A 371 3.66 -19.87 19.52
C SER A 371 2.82 -20.63 18.47
N ARG A 372 1.81 -21.36 18.94
CA ARG A 372 0.87 -22.09 18.07
C ARG A 372 -0.02 -21.17 17.21
N ASP A 373 -0.14 -19.88 17.59
CA ASP A 373 -0.98 -18.89 16.91
C ASP A 373 -0.17 -18.06 15.91
N LEU A 374 1.13 -18.33 15.79
CA LEU A 374 2.02 -17.68 14.84
C LEU A 374 1.77 -18.19 13.43
N GLU A 375 1.45 -17.28 12.53
CA GLU A 375 1.33 -17.56 11.11
C GLU A 375 2.70 -17.39 10.43
N PHE A 376 3.04 -18.34 9.55
CA PHE A 376 4.28 -18.40 8.80
C PHE A 376 3.97 -18.36 7.30
N ASN A 377 4.45 -17.33 6.61
CA ASN A 377 4.19 -17.11 5.19
C ASN A 377 5.50 -16.97 4.42
N PRO A 378 6.01 -18.05 3.82
CA PRO A 378 7.08 -17.93 2.83
C PRO A 378 6.53 -17.39 1.51
N GLY A 379 7.39 -16.76 0.72
CA GLY A 379 6.99 -16.25 -0.57
C GLY A 379 8.14 -15.78 -1.43
N LEU A 380 7.80 -15.30 -2.61
CA LEU A 380 8.73 -14.78 -3.60
C LEU A 380 8.16 -13.51 -4.22
N GLY A 381 8.98 -12.47 -4.31
CA GLY A 381 8.67 -11.23 -4.99
C GLY A 381 9.55 -11.01 -6.22
N VAL A 382 9.00 -10.30 -7.21
CA VAL A 382 9.74 -9.75 -8.35
C VAL A 382 9.55 -8.24 -8.35
N ARG A 383 10.62 -7.50 -8.61
CA ARG A 383 10.64 -6.04 -8.60
C ARG A 383 11.22 -5.51 -9.91
N ALA A 384 10.69 -4.39 -10.37
CA ALA A 384 11.26 -3.57 -11.44
C ALA A 384 11.44 -2.15 -10.89
N LEU A 385 12.70 -1.73 -10.74
CA LEU A 385 13.06 -0.44 -10.18
C LEU A 385 13.38 0.54 -11.29
N VAL A 386 12.57 1.55 -11.47
CA VAL A 386 12.75 2.63 -12.43
C VAL A 386 13.08 3.92 -11.65
N ARG A 387 14.18 4.59 -12.02
CA ARG A 387 14.60 5.81 -11.35
C ARG A 387 13.63 6.98 -11.60
N PRO A 388 13.42 7.90 -10.64
CA PRO A 388 14.15 7.97 -9.37
C PRO A 388 13.62 7.02 -8.30
N ASN A 389 12.32 6.73 -8.21
CA ASN A 389 11.71 6.04 -7.06
C ASN A 389 10.49 5.17 -7.43
N ILE A 390 10.35 4.77 -8.69
CA ILE A 390 9.22 3.94 -9.12
C ILE A 390 9.63 2.47 -9.01
N ILE A 391 8.96 1.73 -8.15
CA ILE A 391 9.21 0.30 -7.93
C ILE A 391 7.91 -0.44 -8.22
N GLY A 392 7.84 -1.11 -9.37
CA GLY A 392 6.77 -2.05 -9.64
C GLY A 392 7.05 -3.38 -8.94
N ARG A 393 6.08 -3.98 -8.29
CA ARG A 393 6.25 -5.25 -7.58
C ARG A 393 5.13 -6.25 -7.87
N VAL A 394 5.52 -7.52 -7.84
CA VAL A 394 4.61 -8.66 -7.79
C VAL A 394 5.10 -9.58 -6.68
N ASP A 395 4.27 -9.83 -5.68
CA ASP A 395 4.55 -10.74 -4.56
C ASP A 395 3.61 -11.94 -4.61
N VAL A 396 4.17 -13.14 -4.41
CA VAL A 396 3.40 -14.37 -4.21
C VAL A 396 3.74 -14.93 -2.84
N GLY A 397 2.78 -14.88 -1.93
CA GLY A 397 2.92 -15.43 -0.58
C GLY A 397 2.06 -16.67 -0.38
N PHE A 398 2.51 -17.58 0.47
CA PHE A 398 1.83 -18.83 0.77
C PHE A 398 1.38 -18.85 2.24
N GLY A 399 0.09 -18.90 2.46
CA GLY A 399 -0.54 -19.03 3.77
C GLY A 399 -1.41 -20.29 3.84
N LYS A 400 -2.00 -20.57 5.00
CA LYS A 400 -2.91 -21.70 5.19
C LYS A 400 -4.21 -21.59 4.36
N ASP A 401 -4.59 -20.38 3.97
CA ASP A 401 -5.77 -20.12 3.14
C ASP A 401 -5.48 -20.31 1.62
N GLY A 402 -4.24 -20.64 1.27
CA GLY A 402 -3.76 -20.82 -0.10
C GLY A 402 -2.79 -19.72 -0.53
N PRO A 403 -2.38 -19.69 -1.81
CA PRO A 403 -1.51 -18.64 -2.34
C PRO A 403 -2.24 -17.31 -2.47
N ALA A 404 -1.53 -16.22 -2.17
CA ALA A 404 -1.99 -14.86 -2.40
C ALA A 404 -1.02 -14.14 -3.33
N VAL A 405 -1.53 -13.42 -4.32
CA VAL A 405 -0.73 -12.67 -5.29
C VAL A 405 -1.09 -11.20 -5.17
N PHE A 406 -0.09 -10.38 -4.94
CA PHE A 406 -0.24 -8.94 -4.84
C PHE A 406 0.59 -8.23 -5.90
N VAL A 407 -0.01 -7.25 -6.55
CA VAL A 407 0.64 -6.36 -7.51
C VAL A 407 0.53 -4.94 -6.97
N GLY A 408 1.62 -4.20 -6.95
CA GLY A 408 1.62 -2.86 -6.37
C GLY A 408 2.85 -2.04 -6.73
N LEU A 409 2.90 -0.85 -6.16
CA LEU A 409 4.02 0.08 -6.25
C LEU A 409 4.73 0.19 -4.89
N GLY A 410 6.05 0.44 -4.93
CA GLY A 410 6.89 0.54 -3.75
C GLY A 410 7.31 -0.82 -3.17
N TYR A 411 8.21 -0.78 -2.19
CA TYR A 411 8.52 -1.96 -1.37
C TYR A 411 7.41 -2.23 -0.36
N PRO A 412 7.21 -3.47 0.11
CA PRO A 412 6.16 -3.80 1.10
C PRO A 412 6.43 -3.17 2.47
N PHE A 413 7.72 -2.79 2.77
CA PHE A 413 8.13 -2.10 4.00
C PHE A 413 9.47 -1.35 3.83
#